data_22fb40b37ffd6d0d84fb6a98f945c8cd
#
_entry.id   22fb40b37ffd6d0d84fb6a98f945c8cd
#
_cell.length_a   1.000
_cell.length_b   1.000
_cell.length_c   1.000
_cell.angle_alpha   90.00
_cell.angle_beta   90.00
_cell.angle_gamma   90.00
#
_symmetry.space_group_name_H-M   'P 1'
#
loop_
_entity.id
_entity.type
_entity.pdbx_description
1 polymer ?
#
loop_
_entity_poly.entity_id
_entity_poly.type
_entity_poly.pdbx_seq_one_letter_code
_entity_poly.pdbx_strand_id
1 'polypeptide(L)'
;IGIWEWASNDQNDETDVVMAAAGDVPTMEVLAAVDILRQNFPELKIRVVNVVDLMTLEPQSEHPHGLSDADFDSLFTKDKPIIFAFHGYPWLIHRLTYRRTNHHNLHVRGYKEEGTTTTPFDMVVLNNLDRFDLVMDVIDRVPSLGTRAAHVKQAMRDRLIEHKHYVYEHGDDLPEIHNWKWPY
;
A
#
# COMPACT_ATOMS: atom_id res chain seq x y z
N ILE A 1 -6.82 14.69 -2.35
CA ILE A 1 -5.85 13.94 -1.54
C ILE A 1 -6.10 14.21 -0.06
N GLY A 2 -5.87 13.23 0.79
CA GLY A 2 -5.99 13.44 2.23
C GLY A 2 -5.65 12.19 3.06
N ILE A 3 -5.38 12.45 4.34
CA ILE A 3 -5.23 11.38 5.34
C ILE A 3 -6.63 10.83 5.65
N TRP A 4 -6.77 9.52 5.61
CA TRP A 4 -7.96 8.84 6.10
C TRP A 4 -7.79 8.52 7.58
N GLU A 5 -8.20 9.46 8.43
CA GLU A 5 -8.09 9.38 9.89
C GLU A 5 -8.74 8.11 10.46
N TRP A 6 -9.88 7.70 9.89
CA TRP A 6 -10.62 6.50 10.30
C TRP A 6 -9.85 5.21 10.00
N ALA A 7 -8.92 5.24 9.03
CA ALA A 7 -8.08 4.10 8.65
C ALA A 7 -6.68 4.19 9.25
N SER A 8 -6.26 5.37 9.70
CA SER A 8 -4.95 5.61 10.31
C SER A 8 -4.96 5.31 11.81
N ASN A 9 -3.80 5.01 12.38
CA ASN A 9 -3.59 4.87 13.82
C ASN A 9 -2.34 5.60 14.31
N ASP A 10 -1.76 6.44 13.47
CA ASP A 10 -0.73 7.39 13.87
C ASP A 10 -1.39 8.59 14.57
N GLN A 11 -0.72 9.15 15.56
CA GLN A 11 -1.17 10.33 16.29
C GLN A 11 0.01 11.25 16.49
N ASN A 12 -0.20 12.58 16.37
CA ASN A 12 0.77 13.60 16.75
C ASN A 12 2.17 13.41 16.11
N ASP A 13 2.25 13.20 14.80
CA ASP A 13 3.50 13.06 14.03
C ASP A 13 4.34 11.80 14.33
N GLU A 14 3.83 10.86 15.11
CA GLU A 14 4.48 9.57 15.38
C GLU A 14 4.14 8.50 14.32
N THR A 15 4.39 8.79 13.07
CA THR A 15 4.17 7.84 11.97
C THR A 15 5.39 6.93 11.79
N ASP A 16 5.19 5.61 11.71
CA ASP A 16 6.25 4.65 11.38
C ASP A 16 6.29 4.34 9.88
N VAL A 17 5.13 4.31 9.23
CA VAL A 17 4.98 4.05 7.81
C VAL A 17 3.75 4.75 7.24
N VAL A 18 3.88 5.26 6.02
CA VAL A 18 2.76 5.78 5.23
C VAL A 18 2.32 4.71 4.24
N MET A 19 1.04 4.37 4.22
CA MET A 19 0.43 3.53 3.21
C MET A 19 -0.52 4.36 2.35
N ALA A 20 -0.18 4.54 1.09
CA ALA A 20 -0.92 5.38 0.17
C ALA A 20 -1.53 4.58 -0.97
N ALA A 21 -2.66 5.05 -1.47
CA ALA A 21 -3.34 4.41 -2.59
C ALA A 21 -3.92 5.42 -3.59
N ALA A 22 -3.92 5.02 -4.86
CA ALA A 22 -4.63 5.69 -5.94
C ALA A 22 -5.32 4.66 -6.84
N GLY A 23 -6.65 4.68 -6.85
CA GLY A 23 -7.53 3.72 -7.54
C GLY A 23 -8.32 2.87 -6.56
N ASP A 24 -9.42 2.28 -7.01
CA ASP A 24 -10.35 1.50 -6.18
C ASP A 24 -9.74 0.20 -5.64
N VAL A 25 -9.23 -0.65 -6.53
CA VAL A 25 -8.58 -1.92 -6.15
C VAL A 25 -7.36 -1.69 -5.26
N PRO A 26 -6.38 -0.82 -5.63
CA PRO A 26 -5.26 -0.52 -4.74
C PRO A 26 -5.69 0.01 -3.37
N THR A 27 -6.74 0.81 -3.31
CA THR A 27 -7.27 1.32 -2.04
C THR A 27 -7.80 0.20 -1.16
N MET A 28 -8.55 -0.75 -1.75
CA MET A 28 -9.04 -1.92 -1.02
C MET A 28 -7.89 -2.78 -0.49
N GLU A 29 -6.88 -3.02 -1.30
CA GLU A 29 -5.72 -3.82 -0.91
C GLU A 29 -4.86 -3.13 0.17
N VAL A 30 -4.70 -1.81 0.11
CA VAL A 30 -4.04 -1.04 1.18
C VAL A 30 -4.81 -1.16 2.49
N LEU A 31 -6.14 -1.00 2.47
CA LEU A 31 -6.95 -1.14 3.68
C LEU A 31 -6.85 -2.56 4.27
N ALA A 32 -6.90 -3.58 3.43
CA ALA A 32 -6.75 -4.97 3.88
C ALA A 32 -5.33 -5.25 4.43
N ALA A 33 -4.29 -4.67 3.84
CA ALA A 33 -2.94 -4.75 4.36
C ALA A 33 -2.81 -4.05 5.73
N VAL A 34 -3.42 -2.88 5.88
CA VAL A 34 -3.47 -2.14 7.16
C VAL A 34 -4.16 -2.97 8.25
N ASP A 35 -5.26 -3.65 7.93
CA ASP A 35 -5.96 -4.55 8.85
C ASP A 35 -5.03 -5.67 9.32
N ILE A 36 -4.37 -6.38 8.40
CA ILE A 36 -3.41 -7.44 8.71
C ILE A 36 -2.25 -6.90 9.59
N LEU A 37 -1.71 -5.73 9.24
CA LEU A 37 -0.63 -5.11 10.00
C LEU A 37 -1.06 -4.76 11.43
N ARG A 38 -2.24 -4.19 11.61
CA ARG A 38 -2.79 -3.86 12.94
C ARG A 38 -2.99 -5.09 13.81
N GLN A 39 -3.47 -6.19 13.23
CA GLN A 39 -3.66 -7.45 13.96
C GLN A 39 -2.33 -8.05 14.43
N ASN A 40 -1.28 -7.93 13.63
CA ASN A 40 0.02 -8.53 13.93
C ASN A 40 0.98 -7.59 14.65
N PHE A 41 0.87 -6.29 14.44
CA PHE A 41 1.75 -5.25 14.99
C PHE A 41 0.92 -4.07 15.52
N PRO A 42 0.20 -4.23 16.63
CA PRO A 42 -0.69 -3.18 17.16
C PRO A 42 0.06 -1.91 17.59
N GLU A 43 1.36 -2.01 17.82
CA GLU A 43 2.25 -0.90 18.15
C GLU A 43 2.63 -0.06 16.92
N LEU A 44 2.54 -0.62 15.70
CA LEU A 44 2.94 0.05 14.45
C LEU A 44 2.00 1.23 14.15
N LYS A 45 2.58 2.40 13.96
CA LYS A 45 1.86 3.64 13.62
C LYS A 45 1.78 3.82 12.12
N ILE A 46 0.59 3.59 11.58
CA ILE A 46 0.32 3.60 10.14
C ILE A 46 -0.53 4.83 9.81
N ARG A 47 -0.05 5.63 8.85
CA ARG A 47 -0.84 6.67 8.22
C ARG A 47 -1.37 6.18 6.88
N VAL A 48 -2.66 6.31 6.65
CA VAL A 48 -3.29 5.96 5.37
C VAL A 48 -3.59 7.24 4.60
N VAL A 49 -3.08 7.34 3.37
CA VAL A 49 -3.28 8.48 2.48
C VAL A 49 -4.00 8.04 1.21
N ASN A 50 -5.16 8.62 0.94
CA ASN A 50 -5.88 8.41 -0.31
C ASN A 50 -5.57 9.52 -1.33
N VAL A 51 -5.19 9.15 -2.54
CA VAL A 51 -4.85 10.06 -3.63
C VAL A 51 -5.88 9.93 -4.74
N VAL A 52 -6.81 10.88 -4.80
CA VAL A 52 -7.88 10.91 -5.83
C VAL A 52 -7.42 11.67 -7.08
N ASP A 53 -6.67 12.77 -6.90
CA ASP A 53 -6.09 13.55 -7.98
C ASP A 53 -4.57 13.38 -7.97
N LEU A 54 -4.04 12.69 -8.98
CA LEU A 54 -2.60 12.42 -9.09
C LEU A 54 -1.76 13.69 -9.26
N MET A 55 -2.34 14.75 -9.85
CA MET A 55 -1.61 16.00 -10.06
C MET A 55 -1.26 16.72 -8.77
N THR A 56 -1.93 16.39 -7.66
CA THR A 56 -1.55 16.88 -6.32
C THR A 56 -0.17 16.41 -5.87
N LEU A 57 0.33 15.32 -6.45
CA LEU A 57 1.67 14.79 -6.17
C LEU A 57 2.78 15.66 -6.76
N GLU A 58 2.51 16.38 -7.85
CA GLU A 58 3.46 17.34 -8.43
C GLU A 58 3.66 18.54 -7.50
N PRO A 59 4.84 19.19 -7.51
CA PRO A 59 5.03 20.48 -6.85
C PRO A 59 4.10 21.54 -7.41
N GLN A 60 3.67 22.47 -6.57
CA GLN A 60 2.82 23.61 -6.96
C GLN A 60 3.47 24.51 -8.04
N SER A 61 4.80 24.45 -8.19
CA SER A 61 5.54 25.15 -9.25
C SER A 61 5.37 24.49 -10.63
N GLU A 62 4.97 23.23 -10.68
CA GLU A 62 4.88 22.44 -11.90
C GLU A 62 3.43 22.24 -12.36
N HIS A 63 2.48 22.26 -11.43
CA HIS A 63 1.07 22.03 -11.76
C HIS A 63 0.13 22.85 -10.85
N PRO A 64 -0.99 23.41 -11.39
CA PRO A 64 -1.93 24.20 -10.60
C PRO A 64 -2.55 23.45 -9.40
N HIS A 65 -2.72 22.12 -9.49
CA HIS A 65 -3.21 21.29 -8.40
C HIS A 65 -2.09 20.77 -7.51
N GLY A 66 -0.82 21.04 -7.84
CA GLY A 66 0.33 20.57 -7.10
C GLY A 66 0.35 21.10 -5.67
N LEU A 67 0.71 20.22 -4.73
CA LEU A 67 0.88 20.62 -3.33
C LEU A 67 2.16 21.43 -3.11
N SER A 68 2.15 22.30 -2.11
CA SER A 68 3.39 22.83 -1.58
C SER A 68 4.25 21.71 -0.98
N ASP A 69 5.56 21.91 -0.83
CA ASP A 69 6.41 20.91 -0.20
C ASP A 69 6.01 20.68 1.26
N ALA A 70 5.58 21.73 1.96
CA ALA A 70 5.12 21.63 3.35
C ALA A 70 3.84 20.76 3.45
N ASP A 71 2.88 20.97 2.55
CA ASP A 71 1.64 20.18 2.55
C ASP A 71 1.92 18.73 2.15
N PHE A 72 2.79 18.50 1.16
CA PHE A 72 3.21 17.14 0.77
C PHE A 72 3.90 16.42 1.93
N ASP A 73 4.86 17.07 2.58
CA ASP A 73 5.59 16.53 3.72
C ASP A 73 4.68 16.26 4.93
N SER A 74 3.61 17.05 5.10
CA SER A 74 2.61 16.82 6.16
C SER A 74 1.82 15.52 5.95
N LEU A 75 1.58 15.14 4.68
CA LEU A 75 0.88 13.91 4.31
C LEU A 75 1.82 12.69 4.31
N PHE A 76 2.96 12.82 3.64
CA PHE A 76 3.85 11.71 3.33
C PHE A 76 5.08 11.60 4.24
N THR A 77 5.21 12.50 5.22
CA THR A 77 6.38 12.62 6.09
C THR A 77 7.67 12.98 5.32
N LYS A 78 8.75 13.28 6.04
CA LYS A 78 10.04 13.65 5.45
C LYS A 78 11.04 12.51 5.38
N ASP A 79 10.83 11.46 6.16
CA ASP A 79 11.84 10.44 6.45
C ASP A 79 11.28 9.01 6.62
N LYS A 80 9.96 8.82 6.68
CA LYS A 80 9.38 7.50 6.90
C LYS A 80 9.15 6.75 5.59
N PRO A 81 9.17 5.41 5.61
CA PRO A 81 8.81 4.62 4.44
C PRO A 81 7.41 4.94 3.92
N ILE A 82 7.27 5.01 2.62
CA ILE A 82 6.01 5.20 1.93
C ILE A 82 5.77 3.99 1.03
N ILE A 83 4.72 3.22 1.30
CA ILE A 83 4.24 2.16 0.43
C ILE A 83 3.06 2.71 -0.36
N PHE A 84 3.20 2.84 -1.67
CA PHE A 84 2.20 3.43 -2.54
C PHE A 84 1.64 2.37 -3.50
N ALA A 85 0.36 2.08 -3.41
CA ALA A 85 -0.35 1.18 -4.30
C ALA A 85 -1.10 1.97 -5.38
N PHE A 86 -0.85 1.66 -6.66
CA PHE A 86 -1.40 2.40 -7.79
C PHE A 86 -1.94 1.45 -8.87
N HIS A 87 -3.10 1.74 -9.43
CA HIS A 87 -3.71 0.93 -10.48
C HIS A 87 -3.13 1.14 -11.89
N GLY A 88 -2.02 1.85 -11.99
CA GLY A 88 -1.29 2.07 -13.23
C GLY A 88 0.20 1.74 -13.07
N TYR A 89 1.02 2.24 -13.97
CA TYR A 89 2.45 1.97 -13.96
C TYR A 89 3.18 2.72 -12.85
N PRO A 90 4.01 2.06 -12.02
CA PRO A 90 4.75 2.68 -10.91
C PRO A 90 5.59 3.89 -11.33
N TRP A 91 6.15 3.87 -12.53
CA TRP A 91 7.00 4.97 -13.02
C TRP A 91 6.26 6.33 -13.05
N LEU A 92 4.93 6.32 -13.24
CA LEU A 92 4.15 7.56 -13.23
C LEU A 92 4.20 8.22 -11.86
N ILE A 93 3.99 7.46 -10.78
CA ILE A 93 4.06 7.99 -9.41
C ILE A 93 5.48 8.51 -9.11
N HIS A 94 6.52 7.76 -9.51
CA HIS A 94 7.89 8.22 -9.37
C HIS A 94 8.15 9.52 -10.15
N ARG A 95 7.61 9.65 -11.37
CA ARG A 95 7.72 10.86 -12.18
C ARG A 95 7.07 12.07 -11.52
N LEU A 96 5.90 11.89 -10.89
CA LEU A 96 5.16 12.96 -10.22
C LEU A 96 5.83 13.39 -8.90
N THR A 97 6.64 12.52 -8.28
CA THR A 97 7.20 12.73 -6.93
C THR A 97 8.72 12.85 -6.89
N TYR A 98 9.43 12.79 -8.02
CA TYR A 98 10.90 12.71 -8.02
C TYR A 98 11.60 13.92 -7.38
N ARG A 99 10.91 15.07 -7.28
CA ARG A 99 11.41 16.29 -6.62
C ARG A 99 11.08 16.37 -5.13
N ARG A 100 10.25 15.46 -4.61
CA ARG A 100 9.81 15.49 -3.22
C ARG A 100 10.91 15.03 -2.27
N THR A 101 10.99 15.64 -1.11
CA THR A 101 12.03 15.39 -0.09
C THR A 101 12.16 13.92 0.25
N ASN A 102 11.03 13.22 0.45
CA ASN A 102 10.99 11.83 0.87
C ASN A 102 10.90 10.81 -0.29
N HIS A 103 11.22 11.21 -1.52
CA HIS A 103 11.12 10.31 -2.69
C HIS A 103 11.99 9.06 -2.57
N HIS A 104 13.14 9.12 -1.89
CA HIS A 104 14.04 7.99 -1.71
C HIS A 104 13.46 6.85 -0.84
N ASN A 105 12.47 7.14 0.00
CA ASN A 105 11.74 6.18 0.81
C ASN A 105 10.43 5.71 0.16
N LEU A 106 10.11 6.21 -1.04
CA LEU A 106 8.90 5.87 -1.75
C LEU A 106 9.06 4.52 -2.48
N HIS A 107 8.25 3.57 -2.10
CA HIS A 107 8.10 2.28 -2.76
C HIS A 107 6.73 2.18 -3.41
N VAL A 108 6.70 2.04 -4.74
CA VAL A 108 5.47 2.01 -5.51
C VAL A 108 5.22 0.60 -6.04
N ARG A 109 4.02 0.09 -5.76
CA ARG A 109 3.47 -1.10 -6.41
C ARG A 109 2.41 -0.68 -7.41
N GLY A 110 2.40 -1.32 -8.56
CA GLY A 110 1.48 -1.03 -9.63
C GLY A 110 1.54 -2.08 -10.73
N TYR A 111 0.95 -1.76 -11.86
CA TYR A 111 0.81 -2.67 -12.98
C TYR A 111 2.16 -2.99 -13.64
N LYS A 112 2.42 -4.29 -13.90
CA LYS A 112 3.62 -4.80 -14.53
C LYS A 112 3.36 -5.49 -15.87
N GLU A 113 2.09 -5.52 -16.31
CA GLU A 113 1.64 -6.33 -17.46
C GLU A 113 1.87 -7.84 -17.27
N GLU A 114 1.92 -8.28 -16.02
CA GLU A 114 2.00 -9.70 -15.69
C GLU A 114 0.62 -10.33 -15.71
N GLY A 115 0.57 -11.55 -16.25
CA GLY A 115 -0.62 -12.39 -16.21
C GLY A 115 -1.39 -12.49 -17.53
N THR A 116 -2.34 -13.40 -17.50
CA THR A 116 -3.30 -13.67 -18.56
C THR A 116 -4.70 -13.60 -17.98
N THR A 117 -5.71 -14.18 -18.63
CA THR A 117 -7.04 -14.29 -18.06
C THR A 117 -7.00 -15.17 -16.80
N THR A 118 -7.36 -14.58 -15.66
CA THR A 118 -7.41 -15.23 -14.35
C THR A 118 -8.48 -14.56 -13.47
N THR A 119 -8.56 -14.93 -12.19
CA THR A 119 -9.49 -14.32 -11.25
C THR A 119 -9.07 -12.89 -10.89
N PRO A 120 -9.99 -12.02 -10.45
CA PRO A 120 -9.68 -10.63 -10.15
C PRO A 120 -8.55 -10.45 -9.14
N PHE A 121 -8.55 -11.20 -8.04
CA PHE A 121 -7.50 -11.07 -7.03
C PHE A 121 -6.18 -11.71 -7.49
N ASP A 122 -6.23 -12.83 -8.22
CA ASP A 122 -5.02 -13.44 -8.80
C ASP A 122 -4.30 -12.46 -9.76
N MET A 123 -5.06 -11.66 -10.52
CA MET A 123 -4.46 -10.59 -11.34
C MET A 123 -3.71 -9.54 -10.50
N VAL A 124 -4.22 -9.21 -9.33
CA VAL A 124 -3.57 -8.28 -8.39
C VAL A 124 -2.30 -8.92 -7.81
N VAL A 125 -2.34 -10.22 -7.47
CA VAL A 125 -1.20 -11.02 -7.00
C VAL A 125 -0.09 -11.09 -8.05
N LEU A 126 -0.42 -11.37 -9.31
CA LEU A 126 0.57 -11.43 -10.41
C LEU A 126 1.31 -10.09 -10.58
N ASN A 127 0.68 -8.97 -10.23
CA ASN A 127 1.29 -7.65 -10.27
C ASN A 127 1.94 -7.22 -8.93
N ASN A 128 1.96 -8.08 -7.91
CA ASN A 128 2.46 -7.81 -6.55
C ASN A 128 1.82 -6.56 -5.92
N LEU A 129 0.54 -6.36 -6.17
CA LEU A 129 -0.22 -5.21 -5.69
C LEU A 129 -1.23 -5.62 -4.60
N ASP A 130 -1.24 -6.88 -4.24
CA ASP A 130 -2.13 -7.47 -3.26
C ASP A 130 -1.75 -7.15 -1.80
N ARG A 131 -2.71 -7.34 -0.91
CA ARG A 131 -2.56 -7.09 0.54
C ARG A 131 -1.40 -7.81 1.20
N PHE A 132 -1.06 -9.01 0.75
CA PHE A 132 0.01 -9.82 1.34
C PHE A 132 1.38 -9.28 0.95
N ASP A 133 1.57 -8.93 -0.32
CA ASP A 133 2.78 -8.28 -0.80
C ASP A 133 2.98 -6.90 -0.17
N LEU A 134 1.92 -6.11 -0.02
CA LEU A 134 1.98 -4.80 0.65
C LEU A 134 2.37 -4.93 2.12
N VAL A 135 1.88 -5.95 2.84
CA VAL A 135 2.33 -6.25 4.21
C VAL A 135 3.81 -6.58 4.24
N MET A 136 4.29 -7.43 3.32
CA MET A 136 5.71 -7.78 3.23
C MET A 136 6.59 -6.57 2.91
N ASP A 137 6.12 -5.65 2.08
CA ASP A 137 6.82 -4.40 1.78
C ASP A 137 7.00 -3.49 3.00
N VAL A 138 5.98 -3.41 3.86
CA VAL A 138 6.09 -2.69 5.14
C VAL A 138 7.12 -3.36 6.05
N ILE A 139 7.05 -4.69 6.20
CA ILE A 139 7.99 -5.45 7.04
C ILE A 139 9.44 -5.22 6.60
N ASP A 140 9.70 -5.20 5.30
CA ASP A 140 11.05 -5.01 4.77
C ASP A 140 11.62 -3.60 4.99
N ARG A 141 10.75 -2.61 5.26
CA ARG A 141 11.14 -1.20 5.40
C ARG A 141 11.00 -0.63 6.79
N VAL A 142 10.45 -1.41 7.73
CA VAL A 142 10.29 -1.00 9.14
C VAL A 142 11.06 -1.97 10.04
N PRO A 143 12.39 -1.77 10.21
CA PRO A 143 13.25 -2.70 10.96
C PRO A 143 12.85 -2.89 12.44
N SER A 144 12.15 -1.92 13.03
CA SER A 144 11.68 -1.98 14.42
C SER A 144 10.69 -3.10 14.72
N LEU A 145 10.09 -3.74 13.69
CA LEU A 145 9.14 -4.85 13.85
C LEU A 145 9.81 -6.15 14.39
N GLY A 146 11.13 -6.24 14.30
CA GLY A 146 11.90 -7.28 14.95
C GLY A 146 11.68 -8.70 14.41
N THR A 147 11.90 -9.71 15.26
CA THR A 147 11.87 -11.13 14.87
C THR A 147 10.46 -11.64 14.53
N ARG A 148 9.40 -11.07 15.14
CA ARG A 148 8.00 -11.40 14.84
C ARG A 148 7.65 -11.16 13.38
N ALA A 149 8.28 -10.15 12.77
CA ALA A 149 8.09 -9.82 11.36
C ALA A 149 8.40 -10.99 10.41
N ALA A 150 9.40 -11.82 10.74
CA ALA A 150 9.75 -12.99 9.91
C ALA A 150 8.61 -14.01 9.85
N HIS A 151 7.92 -14.25 10.97
CA HIS A 151 6.77 -15.15 11.01
C HIS A 151 5.58 -14.60 10.23
N VAL A 152 5.28 -13.31 10.38
CA VAL A 152 4.19 -12.67 9.63
C VAL A 152 4.49 -12.69 8.14
N LYS A 153 5.73 -12.38 7.75
CA LYS A 153 6.16 -12.43 6.34
C LYS A 153 6.02 -13.84 5.75
N GLN A 154 6.37 -14.87 6.52
CA GLN A 154 6.17 -16.26 6.08
C GLN A 154 4.68 -16.59 5.95
N ALA A 155 3.84 -16.17 6.90
CA ALA A 155 2.41 -16.37 6.83
C ALA A 155 1.79 -15.70 5.57
N MET A 156 2.28 -14.52 5.16
CA MET A 156 1.83 -13.88 3.91
C MET A 156 2.17 -14.72 2.68
N ARG A 157 3.38 -15.30 2.64
CA ARG A 157 3.77 -16.21 1.54
C ARG A 157 2.90 -17.47 1.50
N ASP A 158 2.60 -18.03 2.67
CA ASP A 158 1.75 -19.23 2.77
C ASP A 158 0.32 -18.92 2.27
N ARG A 159 -0.21 -17.73 2.56
CA ARG A 159 -1.51 -17.26 2.03
C ARG A 159 -1.51 -17.12 0.50
N LEU A 160 -0.43 -16.61 -0.09
CA LEU A 160 -0.30 -16.54 -1.55
C LEU A 160 -0.27 -17.93 -2.19
N ILE A 161 0.39 -18.91 -1.56
CA ILE A 161 0.42 -20.29 -2.03
C ILE A 161 -0.97 -20.91 -1.92
N GLU A 162 -1.67 -20.74 -0.80
CA GLU A 162 -3.04 -21.22 -0.59
C GLU A 162 -3.99 -20.62 -1.63
N HIS A 163 -3.95 -19.31 -1.85
CA HIS A 163 -4.74 -18.64 -2.88
C HIS A 163 -4.50 -19.24 -4.26
N LYS A 164 -3.23 -19.45 -4.63
CA LYS A 164 -2.87 -20.02 -5.92
C LYS A 164 -3.45 -21.42 -6.11
N HIS A 165 -3.39 -22.28 -5.09
CA HIS A 165 -4.00 -23.62 -5.13
C HIS A 165 -5.52 -23.53 -5.29
N TYR A 166 -6.16 -22.63 -4.53
CA TYR A 166 -7.61 -22.43 -4.60
C TYR A 166 -8.07 -22.01 -5.99
N VAL A 167 -7.37 -21.06 -6.62
CA VAL A 167 -7.66 -20.63 -8.00
C VAL A 167 -7.52 -21.80 -8.98
N TYR A 168 -6.51 -22.65 -8.85
CA TYR A 168 -6.34 -23.83 -9.71
C TYR A 168 -7.46 -24.85 -9.55
N GLU A 169 -7.98 -25.05 -8.35
CA GLU A 169 -9.00 -26.06 -8.06
C GLU A 169 -10.41 -25.57 -8.35
N HIS A 170 -10.68 -24.29 -8.13
CA HIS A 170 -12.05 -23.74 -8.13
C HIS A 170 -12.29 -22.72 -9.25
N GLY A 171 -11.25 -22.14 -9.84
CA GLY A 171 -11.38 -21.08 -10.84
C GLY A 171 -11.93 -19.77 -10.27
N ASP A 172 -11.78 -19.56 -8.97
CA ASP A 172 -12.30 -18.39 -8.24
C ASP A 172 -11.31 -17.95 -7.15
N ASP A 173 -11.49 -16.74 -6.61
CA ASP A 173 -10.71 -16.24 -5.50
C ASP A 173 -11.18 -16.83 -4.17
N LEU A 174 -10.28 -16.86 -3.17
CA LEU A 174 -10.63 -17.32 -1.82
C LEU A 174 -11.85 -16.56 -1.26
N PRO A 175 -12.83 -17.24 -0.62
CA PRO A 175 -14.03 -16.61 -0.08
C PRO A 175 -13.77 -15.45 0.88
N GLU A 176 -12.70 -15.52 1.68
CA GLU A 176 -12.33 -14.44 2.58
C GLU A 176 -11.78 -13.20 1.85
N ILE A 177 -11.25 -13.33 0.63
CA ILE A 177 -10.87 -12.20 -0.21
C ILE A 177 -12.12 -11.49 -0.70
N HIS A 178 -13.07 -12.23 -1.25
CA HIS A 178 -14.36 -11.70 -1.74
C HIS A 178 -15.18 -11.01 -0.64
N ASN A 179 -15.21 -11.61 0.55
CA ASN A 179 -16.07 -11.17 1.65
C ASN A 179 -15.38 -10.20 2.61
N TRP A 180 -14.12 -9.85 2.34
CA TRP A 180 -13.39 -8.95 3.23
C TRP A 180 -14.08 -7.58 3.30
N LYS A 181 -14.20 -7.08 4.53
CA LYS A 181 -14.74 -5.75 4.83
C LYS A 181 -13.87 -5.12 5.90
N TRP A 182 -13.75 -3.80 5.86
CA TRP A 182 -13.05 -3.05 6.87
C TRP A 182 -13.63 -3.31 8.26
N PRO A 183 -12.83 -3.77 9.24
CA PRO A 183 -13.36 -4.26 10.52
C PRO A 183 -13.45 -3.19 11.62
N TYR A 184 -12.95 -1.96 11.40
CA TYR A 184 -12.87 -0.91 12.41
C TYR A 184 -13.84 0.24 12.17
#